data_afbb3388d1c831f297d7016529b35277
#
_entry.id   afbb3388d1c831f297d7016529b35277
#
_cell.length_a   1.000
_cell.length_b   1.000
_cell.length_c   1.000
_cell.angle_alpha   90.00
_cell.angle_beta   90.00
_cell.angle_gamma   90.00
#
_symmetry.space_group_name_H-M   'P 1'
#
loop_
_entity.id
_entity.type
_entity.pdbx_description
1 polymer ?
#
loop_
_entity_poly.entity_id
_entity_poly.type
_entity_poly.pdbx_seq_one_letter_code
_entity_poly.pdbx_strand_id
1 'polypeptide(L)'
;MKIIEFFFRNWGALFVTIIAAFFCRTCAGDYMEGSNKEKIAQYEALIKENNKATAVYDSVYTEHTVKIAKVPITTYNIKYKYEVNGVEYEGEHSTSKLPESPVVEVYYLKDNPSVHDINPASSLKYEKEKETSNTDLYFAIFWGVLALFLAVGLWIEFKDFKKEYKI
;
A
#
# COMPACT_ATOMS: atom_id res chain seq x y z
N MET A 1 12.15 -39.75 -10.41
CA MET A 1 13.44 -39.26 -9.90
C MET A 1 14.04 -38.16 -10.79
N LYS A 2 14.14 -38.32 -12.12
CA LYS A 2 14.74 -37.36 -13.06
C LYS A 2 14.04 -35.99 -13.13
N ILE A 3 12.70 -35.93 -13.03
CA ILE A 3 11.94 -34.66 -13.03
C ILE A 3 12.27 -33.81 -11.80
N ILE A 4 12.47 -34.45 -10.65
CA ILE A 4 12.86 -33.75 -9.40
C ILE A 4 14.25 -33.13 -9.57
N GLU A 5 15.17 -33.79 -10.25
CA GLU A 5 16.51 -33.27 -10.55
C GLU A 5 16.46 -32.00 -11.42
N PHE A 6 15.57 -31.95 -12.43
CA PHE A 6 15.34 -30.74 -13.22
C PHE A 6 14.92 -29.57 -12.34
N PHE A 7 13.97 -29.78 -11.43
CA PHE A 7 13.51 -28.73 -10.52
C PHE A 7 14.60 -28.23 -9.57
N PHE A 8 15.41 -29.14 -9.03
CA PHE A 8 16.54 -28.75 -8.18
C PHE A 8 17.61 -27.97 -8.95
N ARG A 9 17.91 -28.37 -10.19
CA ARG A 9 18.87 -27.68 -11.05
C ARG A 9 18.42 -26.26 -11.40
N ASN A 10 17.12 -26.06 -11.61
CA ASN A 10 16.53 -24.76 -12.01
C ASN A 10 15.83 -24.03 -10.87
N TRP A 11 16.07 -24.41 -9.61
CA TRP A 11 15.38 -23.85 -8.43
C TRP A 11 15.45 -22.33 -8.38
N GLY A 12 16.61 -21.73 -8.64
CA GLY A 12 16.79 -20.27 -8.63
C GLY A 12 15.93 -19.57 -9.67
N ALA A 13 15.91 -20.08 -10.91
CA ALA A 13 15.09 -19.51 -11.98
C ALA A 13 13.58 -19.65 -11.68
N LEU A 14 13.16 -20.80 -11.16
CA LEU A 14 11.79 -21.03 -10.73
C LEU A 14 11.37 -20.06 -9.64
N PHE A 15 12.21 -19.89 -8.63
CA PHE A 15 11.94 -18.97 -7.51
C PHE A 15 11.79 -17.51 -7.97
N VAL A 16 12.72 -17.05 -8.82
CA VAL A 16 12.64 -15.69 -9.38
C VAL A 16 11.41 -15.51 -10.26
N THR A 17 11.02 -16.53 -11.04
CA THR A 17 9.80 -16.48 -11.87
C THR A 17 8.54 -16.35 -11.01
N ILE A 18 8.45 -17.09 -9.90
CA ILE A 18 7.32 -17.01 -8.97
C ILE A 18 7.25 -15.62 -8.32
N ILE A 19 8.40 -15.08 -7.87
CA ILE A 19 8.47 -13.74 -7.30
C ILE A 19 8.03 -12.68 -8.32
N ALA A 20 8.55 -12.76 -9.55
CA ALA A 20 8.18 -11.81 -10.61
C ALA A 20 6.68 -11.87 -10.94
N ALA A 21 6.09 -13.08 -11.00
CA ALA A 21 4.66 -13.25 -11.20
C ALA A 21 3.84 -12.69 -10.03
N PHE A 22 4.30 -12.85 -8.79
CA PHE A 22 3.67 -12.29 -7.60
C PHE A 22 3.67 -10.75 -7.64
N PHE A 23 4.81 -10.11 -7.93
CA PHE A 23 4.88 -8.65 -8.04
C PHE A 23 4.06 -8.11 -9.22
N CYS A 24 4.05 -8.80 -10.36
CA CYS A 24 3.17 -8.44 -11.47
C CYS A 24 1.71 -8.42 -11.04
N ARG A 25 1.25 -9.45 -10.31
CA ARG A 25 -0.14 -9.54 -9.84
C ARG A 25 -0.48 -8.44 -8.82
N THR A 26 0.40 -8.17 -7.86
CA THR A 26 0.17 -7.11 -6.86
C THR A 26 0.10 -5.73 -7.51
N CYS A 27 1.09 -5.36 -8.32
CA CYS A 27 1.08 -4.06 -9.01
C CYS A 27 -0.11 -3.92 -9.99
N ALA A 28 -0.51 -5.00 -10.68
CA ALA A 28 -1.70 -4.97 -11.53
C ALA A 28 -2.98 -4.82 -10.70
N GLY A 29 -3.07 -5.46 -9.52
CA GLY A 29 -4.16 -5.30 -8.58
C GLY A 29 -4.28 -3.86 -8.11
N ASP A 30 -3.18 -3.29 -7.61
CA ASP A 30 -3.12 -1.91 -7.12
C ASP A 30 -3.51 -0.90 -8.22
N TYR A 31 -3.07 -1.12 -9.47
CA TYR A 31 -3.48 -0.30 -10.62
C TYR A 31 -4.97 -0.44 -10.95
N MET A 32 -5.52 -1.67 -10.89
CA MET A 32 -6.94 -1.91 -11.20
C MET A 32 -7.88 -1.41 -10.11
N GLU A 33 -7.46 -1.45 -8.85
CA GLU A 33 -8.22 -0.86 -7.73
C GLU A 33 -8.26 0.67 -7.86
N GLY A 34 -7.19 1.28 -8.38
CA GLY A 34 -7.09 2.72 -8.62
C GLY A 34 -7.23 3.55 -7.34
N SER A 35 -7.67 4.80 -7.52
CA SER A 35 -8.05 5.65 -6.40
C SER A 35 -9.38 5.19 -5.79
N ASN A 36 -9.49 5.27 -4.48
CA ASN A 36 -10.77 5.00 -3.83
C ASN A 36 -11.73 6.20 -4.01
N LYS A 37 -12.63 6.10 -4.99
CA LYS A 37 -13.61 7.16 -5.31
C LYS A 37 -14.50 7.53 -4.12
N GLU A 38 -14.79 6.56 -3.26
CA GLU A 38 -15.57 6.81 -2.05
C GLU A 38 -14.77 7.68 -1.07
N LYS A 39 -13.48 7.39 -0.86
CA LYS A 39 -12.61 8.23 -0.04
C LYS A 39 -12.44 9.63 -0.61
N ILE A 40 -12.28 9.76 -1.93
CA ILE A 40 -12.23 11.07 -2.59
C ILE A 40 -13.49 11.87 -2.27
N ALA A 41 -14.67 11.26 -2.44
CA ALA A 41 -15.94 11.92 -2.13
C ALA A 41 -16.07 12.30 -0.65
N GLN A 42 -15.60 11.42 0.27
CA GLN A 42 -15.57 11.71 1.70
C GLN A 42 -14.65 12.89 2.03
N TYR A 43 -13.42 12.94 1.50
CA TYR A 43 -12.51 14.05 1.72
C TYR A 43 -13.01 15.36 1.12
N GLU A 44 -13.64 15.33 -0.07
CA GLU A 44 -14.28 16.50 -0.66
C GLU A 44 -15.45 17.00 0.21
N ALA A 45 -16.25 16.10 0.76
CA ALA A 45 -17.32 16.45 1.69
C ALA A 45 -16.78 17.05 3.00
N LEU A 46 -15.74 16.47 3.59
CA LEU A 46 -15.07 17.00 4.79
C LEU A 46 -14.57 18.44 4.58
N ILE A 47 -13.96 18.71 3.43
CA ILE A 47 -13.47 20.05 3.08
C ILE A 47 -14.64 21.03 2.87
N LYS A 48 -15.69 20.58 2.20
CA LYS A 48 -16.87 21.39 1.89
C LYS A 48 -17.67 21.73 3.13
N GLU A 49 -17.93 20.76 4.01
CA GLU A 49 -18.71 20.99 5.24
C GLU A 49 -17.91 21.78 6.27
N ASN A 50 -16.60 21.57 6.33
CA ASN A 50 -15.67 22.27 7.22
C ASN A 50 -16.08 22.24 8.70
N ASN A 51 -16.79 21.17 9.14
CA ASN A 51 -17.06 20.98 10.56
C ASN A 51 -15.80 20.54 11.26
N LYS A 52 -15.51 21.16 12.41
CA LYS A 52 -14.29 20.90 13.17
C LYS A 52 -14.59 20.54 14.61
N ALA A 53 -13.84 19.64 15.16
CA ALA A 53 -13.79 19.31 16.57
C ALA A 53 -12.35 19.39 17.07
N THR A 54 -12.20 19.66 18.35
CA THR A 54 -10.90 19.58 19.02
C THR A 54 -10.65 18.14 19.45
N ALA A 55 -9.57 17.56 18.98
CA ALA A 55 -9.13 16.23 19.36
C ALA A 55 -7.91 16.31 20.28
N VAL A 56 -7.75 15.31 21.13
CA VAL A 56 -6.60 15.14 22.02
C VAL A 56 -5.87 13.87 21.64
N TYR A 57 -4.56 13.99 21.39
CA TYR A 57 -3.70 12.85 21.15
C TYR A 57 -3.49 12.02 22.41
N ASP A 58 -3.45 10.71 22.27
CA ASP A 58 -3.00 9.83 23.32
C ASP A 58 -1.51 10.07 23.62
N SER A 59 -1.14 9.92 24.89
CA SER A 59 0.27 9.97 25.31
C SER A 59 1.08 8.75 24.87
N VAL A 60 0.40 7.70 24.43
CA VAL A 60 1.02 6.45 23.93
C VAL A 60 0.97 6.42 22.42
N TYR A 61 2.10 6.19 21.80
CA TYR A 61 2.25 6.05 20.35
C TYR A 61 3.06 4.82 20.00
N THR A 62 2.90 4.34 18.76
CA THR A 62 3.72 3.27 18.20
C THR A 62 4.74 3.85 17.23
N GLU A 63 5.99 3.48 17.41
CA GLU A 63 7.09 3.91 16.54
C GLU A 63 7.46 2.77 15.58
N HIS A 64 7.52 3.08 14.29
CA HIS A 64 8.01 2.21 13.24
C HIS A 64 9.20 2.84 12.54
N THR A 65 10.36 2.20 12.63
CA THR A 65 11.57 2.66 11.93
C THR A 65 11.97 1.67 10.85
N VAL A 66 11.99 2.13 9.60
CA VAL A 66 12.45 1.38 8.43
C VAL A 66 13.74 2.01 7.92
N LYS A 67 14.75 1.20 7.59
CA LYS A 67 15.99 1.69 7.00
C LYS A 67 15.98 1.48 5.49
N ILE A 68 15.98 2.58 4.74
CA ILE A 68 16.08 2.56 3.27
C ILE A 68 17.44 3.14 2.89
N ALA A 69 18.27 2.35 2.20
CA ALA A 69 19.64 2.73 1.81
C ALA A 69 20.47 3.29 2.98
N LYS A 70 20.36 2.68 4.17
CA LYS A 70 21.01 3.07 5.44
C LYS A 70 20.44 4.35 6.09
N VAL A 71 19.44 5.00 5.48
CA VAL A 71 18.77 6.16 6.09
C VAL A 71 17.59 5.64 6.91
N PRO A 72 17.50 5.91 8.22
CA PRO A 72 16.35 5.55 9.02
C PRO A 72 15.20 6.50 8.72
N ILE A 73 14.03 5.94 8.41
CA ILE A 73 12.77 6.66 8.28
C ILE A 73 11.89 6.18 9.42
N THR A 74 11.55 7.09 10.31
CA THR A 74 10.69 6.79 11.46
C THR A 74 9.30 7.37 11.23
N THR A 75 8.28 6.57 11.51
CA THR A 75 6.86 6.94 11.47
C THR A 75 6.26 6.68 12.85
N TYR A 76 5.51 7.64 13.35
CA TYR A 76 4.78 7.56 14.61
C TYR A 76 3.29 7.41 14.33
N ASN A 77 2.67 6.37 14.87
CA ASN A 77 1.22 6.19 14.84
C ASN A 77 0.66 6.57 16.21
N ILE A 78 -0.15 7.62 16.22
CA ILE A 78 -0.70 8.24 17.43
C ILE A 78 -2.21 8.19 17.34
N LYS A 79 -2.86 7.65 18.35
CA LYS A 79 -4.32 7.71 18.46
C LYS A 79 -4.75 9.06 18.99
N TYR A 80 -5.94 9.47 18.64
CA TYR A 80 -6.57 10.68 19.16
C TYR A 80 -8.05 10.45 19.40
N LYS A 81 -8.62 11.23 20.30
CA LYS A 81 -10.03 11.22 20.66
C LYS A 81 -10.61 12.60 20.51
N TYR A 82 -11.86 12.65 20.05
CA TYR A 82 -12.65 13.87 19.95
C TYR A 82 -14.10 13.57 20.25
N GLU A 83 -14.85 14.61 20.62
CA GLU A 83 -16.25 14.51 20.99
C GLU A 83 -17.12 15.35 20.05
N VAL A 84 -18.23 14.77 19.60
CA VAL A 84 -19.27 15.45 18.83
C VAL A 84 -20.63 15.14 19.45
N ASN A 85 -21.36 16.15 19.87
CA ASN A 85 -22.69 16.02 20.48
C ASN A 85 -22.74 15.05 21.67
N GLY A 86 -21.70 14.99 22.51
CA GLY A 86 -21.63 14.10 23.67
C GLY A 86 -21.24 12.66 23.35
N VAL A 87 -20.86 12.36 22.11
CA VAL A 87 -20.37 11.04 21.69
C VAL A 87 -18.87 11.13 21.40
N GLU A 88 -18.10 10.24 22.02
CA GLU A 88 -16.64 10.14 21.79
C GLU A 88 -16.34 9.30 20.54
N TYR A 89 -15.43 9.79 19.74
CA TYR A 89 -14.88 9.13 18.55
C TYR A 89 -13.37 9.01 18.65
N GLU A 90 -12.81 7.94 18.08
CA GLU A 90 -11.38 7.69 18.05
C GLU A 90 -10.85 7.71 16.60
N GLY A 91 -9.62 8.19 16.44
CA GLY A 91 -8.90 8.14 15.18
C GLY A 91 -7.43 7.82 15.38
N GLU A 92 -6.73 7.61 14.28
CA GLU A 92 -5.28 7.36 14.26
C GLU A 92 -4.60 8.30 13.26
N HIS A 93 -3.47 8.84 13.63
CA HIS A 93 -2.67 9.74 12.80
C HIS A 93 -1.24 9.21 12.67
N SER A 94 -0.81 9.01 11.42
CA SER A 94 0.55 8.63 11.10
C SER A 94 1.36 9.85 10.68
N THR A 95 2.47 10.08 11.36
CA THR A 95 3.32 11.25 11.11
C THR A 95 4.81 10.90 11.19
N SER A 96 5.65 11.66 10.50
CA SER A 96 7.12 11.53 10.59
C SER A 96 7.74 12.29 11.77
N LYS A 97 6.97 13.14 12.45
CA LYS A 97 7.42 13.90 13.62
C LYS A 97 6.34 13.88 14.69
N LEU A 98 6.74 13.74 15.94
CA LEU A 98 5.81 13.86 17.06
C LEU A 98 5.18 15.25 17.09
N PRO A 99 3.87 15.36 17.34
CA PRO A 99 3.19 16.64 17.47
C PRO A 99 3.77 17.46 18.64
N GLU A 100 3.92 18.75 18.43
CA GLU A 100 4.38 19.68 19.48
C GLU A 100 3.24 20.00 20.48
N SER A 101 1.99 19.85 20.05
CA SER A 101 0.80 20.05 20.88
C SER A 101 0.05 18.74 21.08
N PRO A 102 -0.46 18.46 22.28
CA PRO A 102 -1.35 17.33 22.51
C PRO A 102 -2.73 17.51 21.89
N VAL A 103 -3.04 18.70 21.35
CA VAL A 103 -4.34 19.07 20.81
C VAL A 103 -4.23 19.30 19.31
N VAL A 104 -5.20 18.79 18.55
CA VAL A 104 -5.30 18.94 17.09
C VAL A 104 -6.74 19.18 16.67
N GLU A 105 -6.94 19.90 15.57
CA GLU A 105 -8.25 20.01 14.93
C GLU A 105 -8.52 18.81 14.03
N VAL A 106 -9.71 18.24 14.13
CA VAL A 106 -10.21 17.14 13.30
C VAL A 106 -11.42 17.61 12.52
N TYR A 107 -11.41 17.40 11.22
CA TYR A 107 -12.56 17.62 10.35
C TYR A 107 -13.46 16.38 10.40
N TYR A 108 -14.77 16.55 10.46
CA TYR A 108 -15.73 15.45 10.50
C TYR A 108 -16.98 15.75 9.66
N LEU A 109 -17.66 14.72 9.18
CA LEU A 109 -18.96 14.86 8.52
C LEU A 109 -20.07 14.96 9.58
N LYS A 110 -20.93 15.97 9.45
CA LYS A 110 -22.01 16.24 10.40
C LYS A 110 -22.97 15.06 10.57
N ASP A 111 -23.31 14.42 9.44
CA ASP A 111 -24.27 13.31 9.42
C ASP A 111 -23.63 11.99 9.83
N ASN A 112 -22.30 11.87 9.75
CA ASN A 112 -21.54 10.69 10.16
C ASN A 112 -20.18 11.10 10.74
N PRO A 113 -20.10 11.48 12.02
CA PRO A 113 -18.85 11.94 12.63
C PRO A 113 -17.74 10.89 12.68
N SER A 114 -18.05 9.59 12.49
CA SER A 114 -17.02 8.55 12.36
C SER A 114 -16.16 8.69 11.09
N VAL A 115 -16.64 9.43 10.09
CA VAL A 115 -15.85 9.85 8.92
C VAL A 115 -15.16 11.16 9.25
N HIS A 116 -13.87 11.08 9.46
CA HIS A 116 -13.07 12.22 9.92
C HIS A 116 -11.64 12.15 9.38
N ASP A 117 -10.96 13.28 9.39
CA ASP A 117 -9.54 13.40 9.02
C ASP A 117 -8.93 14.66 9.63
N ILE A 118 -7.65 14.61 10.00
CA ILE A 118 -6.92 15.77 10.53
C ILE A 118 -6.55 16.74 9.40
N ASN A 119 -6.25 16.21 8.22
CA ASN A 119 -5.86 17.03 7.07
C ASN A 119 -6.49 16.51 5.77
N PRO A 120 -7.82 16.65 5.61
CA PRO A 120 -8.53 16.09 4.46
C PRO A 120 -8.04 16.64 3.11
N ALA A 121 -7.44 17.85 3.09
CA ALA A 121 -6.87 18.40 1.86
C ALA A 121 -5.64 17.61 1.39
N SER A 122 -4.76 17.22 2.31
CA SER A 122 -3.60 16.40 2.01
C SER A 122 -4.00 14.99 1.60
N SER A 123 -4.96 14.40 2.33
CA SER A 123 -5.50 13.07 2.05
C SER A 123 -6.20 13.01 0.69
N LEU A 124 -6.97 14.04 0.34
CA LEU A 124 -7.59 14.19 -0.98
C LEU A 124 -6.55 14.29 -2.10
N LYS A 125 -5.51 15.10 -1.89
CA LYS A 125 -4.42 15.23 -2.87
C LYS A 125 -3.74 13.90 -3.11
N TYR A 126 -3.42 13.17 -2.06
CA TYR A 126 -2.80 11.84 -2.14
C TYR A 126 -3.66 10.83 -2.92
N GLU A 127 -4.98 10.76 -2.63
CA GLU A 127 -5.88 9.85 -3.35
C GLU A 127 -6.04 10.25 -4.83
N LYS A 128 -6.09 11.55 -5.15
CA LYS A 128 -6.13 12.02 -6.55
C LYS A 128 -4.81 11.77 -7.30
N GLU A 129 -3.66 11.87 -6.64
CA GLU A 129 -2.37 11.53 -7.23
C GLU A 129 -2.26 10.05 -7.58
N LYS A 130 -2.85 9.17 -6.77
CA LYS A 130 -2.98 7.74 -7.11
C LYS A 130 -3.80 7.51 -8.38
N GLU A 131 -4.89 8.25 -8.59
CA GLU A 131 -5.73 8.12 -9.78
C GLU A 131 -4.98 8.44 -11.06
N THR A 132 -4.06 9.39 -11.02
CA THR A 132 -3.27 9.84 -12.19
C THR A 132 -1.96 9.10 -12.37
N SER A 133 -1.56 8.27 -11.43
CA SER A 133 -0.28 7.55 -11.46
C SER A 133 -0.39 6.26 -12.26
N ASN A 134 0.41 6.17 -13.33
CA ASN A 134 0.60 4.92 -14.08
C ASN A 134 1.81 4.11 -13.58
N THR A 135 2.36 4.45 -12.42
CA THR A 135 3.57 3.82 -11.87
C THR A 135 3.36 2.32 -11.66
N ASP A 136 2.24 1.93 -11.06
CA ASP A 136 1.91 0.53 -10.79
C ASP A 136 1.69 -0.25 -12.10
N LEU A 137 1.11 0.39 -13.13
CA LEU A 137 1.00 -0.19 -14.46
C LEU A 137 2.36 -0.48 -15.08
N TYR A 138 3.30 0.46 -15.02
CA TYR A 138 4.65 0.26 -15.55
C TYR A 138 5.39 -0.85 -14.81
N PHE A 139 5.27 -0.92 -13.49
CA PHE A 139 5.84 -2.01 -12.70
C PHE A 139 5.16 -3.35 -13.00
N ALA A 140 3.85 -3.40 -13.16
CA ALA A 140 3.13 -4.61 -13.54
C ALA A 140 3.62 -5.13 -14.91
N ILE A 141 3.76 -4.26 -15.92
CA ILE A 141 4.26 -4.61 -17.24
C ILE A 141 5.71 -5.13 -17.14
N PHE A 142 6.58 -4.43 -16.42
CA PHE A 142 7.98 -4.83 -16.24
C PHE A 142 8.10 -6.23 -15.63
N TRP A 143 7.42 -6.48 -14.49
CA TRP A 143 7.44 -7.77 -13.81
C TRP A 143 6.76 -8.87 -14.64
N GLY A 144 5.70 -8.54 -15.38
CA GLY A 144 5.01 -9.47 -16.27
C GLY A 144 5.89 -9.92 -17.43
N VAL A 145 6.58 -9.01 -18.09
CA VAL A 145 7.52 -9.33 -19.16
C VAL A 145 8.69 -10.17 -18.65
N LEU A 146 9.25 -9.82 -17.48
CA LEU A 146 10.32 -10.57 -16.85
C LEU A 146 9.88 -12.01 -16.52
N ALA A 147 8.70 -12.17 -15.90
CA ALA A 147 8.15 -13.47 -15.55
C ALA A 147 7.93 -14.35 -16.81
N LEU A 148 7.39 -13.76 -17.87
CA LEU A 148 7.14 -14.44 -19.14
C LEU A 148 8.47 -14.89 -19.77
N PHE A 149 9.48 -14.05 -19.79
CA PHE A 149 10.79 -14.36 -20.36
C PHE A 149 11.45 -15.52 -19.62
N LEU A 150 11.42 -15.50 -18.29
CA LEU A 150 11.94 -16.57 -17.46
C LEU A 150 11.15 -17.90 -17.63
N ALA A 151 9.83 -17.82 -17.71
CA ALA A 151 8.98 -18.98 -17.93
C ALA A 151 9.24 -19.65 -19.28
N VAL A 152 9.42 -18.86 -20.34
CA VAL A 152 9.77 -19.36 -21.68
C VAL A 152 11.15 -20.03 -21.66
N GLY A 153 12.15 -19.41 -20.99
CA GLY A 153 13.47 -20.01 -20.81
C GLY A 153 13.41 -21.36 -20.11
N LEU A 154 12.71 -21.45 -18.98
CA LEU A 154 12.49 -22.70 -18.24
C LEU A 154 11.75 -23.76 -19.09
N TRP A 155 10.79 -23.34 -19.91
CA TRP A 155 10.08 -24.28 -20.79
C TRP A 155 10.96 -24.85 -21.90
N ILE A 156 11.83 -24.04 -22.50
CA ILE A 156 12.81 -24.51 -23.49
C ILE A 156 13.77 -25.52 -22.85
N GLU A 157 14.34 -25.20 -21.69
CA GLU A 157 15.22 -26.12 -20.95
C GLU A 157 14.49 -27.40 -20.56
N PHE A 158 13.24 -27.34 -20.14
CA PHE A 158 12.45 -28.53 -19.82
C PHE A 158 12.19 -29.40 -21.04
N LYS A 159 11.95 -28.80 -22.22
CA LYS A 159 11.75 -29.49 -23.47
C LYS A 159 13.02 -30.20 -23.91
N ASP A 160 14.18 -29.59 -23.76
CA ASP A 160 15.46 -30.18 -24.09
C ASP A 160 15.84 -31.30 -23.11
N PHE A 161 15.60 -31.10 -21.82
CA PHE A 161 15.72 -32.11 -20.79
C PHE A 161 14.86 -33.34 -21.09
N LYS A 162 13.60 -33.18 -21.52
CA LYS A 162 12.76 -34.33 -21.94
C LYS A 162 13.33 -35.11 -23.11
N LYS A 163 13.91 -34.42 -24.11
CA LYS A 163 14.54 -35.08 -25.27
C LYS A 163 15.77 -35.89 -24.86
N GLU A 164 16.61 -35.31 -23.98
CA GLU A 164 17.84 -35.97 -23.51
C GLU A 164 17.55 -37.25 -22.73
N TYR A 165 16.52 -37.24 -21.90
CA TYR A 165 16.17 -38.36 -21.03
C TYR A 165 15.07 -39.29 -21.60
N LYS A 166 14.57 -39.04 -22.83
CA LYS A 166 13.50 -39.82 -23.49
C LYS A 166 12.25 -40.05 -22.60
N ILE A 167 11.84 -38.98 -21.87
CA ILE A 167 10.67 -39.00 -21.00
C ILE A 167 9.45 -38.42 -21.74
#